data_ffb74943b9362f8db516d4c89762df30
#
_entry.id   ffb74943b9362f8db516d4c89762df30
#
_cell.length_a   1.000
_cell.length_b   1.000
_cell.length_c   1.000
_cell.angle_alpha   90.00
_cell.angle_beta   90.00
_cell.angle_gamma   90.00
#
_symmetry.space_group_name_H-M   'P 1'
#
loop_
_entity.id
_entity.type
_entity.pdbx_description
1 polymer ?
#
loop_
_entity_poly.entity_id
_entity_poly.type
_entity_poly.pdbx_seq_one_letter_code
_entity_poly.pdbx_strand_id
1 'polypeptide(L)'
;MGDNKVIVIILIVIIILIGMISFTLLNSYKEVDSNYVFAPLPNEKVKFSGTYLGPYGGIYNINKDSGVIQVGNAYAIVNTDKLQGLEGQTVTVEGYFVNDKVEKSTVQIDNKFMSGESFCIEKVL
;
A
#
# COMPACT_ATOMS: atom_id res chain seq x y z
N MET A 1 6.53 -47.22 -24.41
CA MET A 1 7.48 -46.51 -23.53
C MET A 1 7.54 -44.99 -23.73
N GLY A 2 7.11 -44.45 -24.88
CA GLY A 2 7.00 -43.00 -25.10
C GLY A 2 5.94 -42.33 -24.22
N ASP A 3 4.87 -43.01 -23.89
CA ASP A 3 3.72 -42.43 -23.17
C ASP A 3 4.03 -42.06 -21.72
N ASN A 4 4.91 -42.83 -21.05
CA ASN A 4 5.30 -42.51 -19.65
C ASN A 4 6.15 -41.21 -19.56
N LYS A 5 6.98 -40.93 -20.56
CA LYS A 5 7.76 -39.70 -20.59
C LYS A 5 6.86 -38.50 -20.83
N VAL A 6 5.87 -38.61 -21.70
CA VAL A 6 4.92 -37.52 -21.97
C VAL A 6 4.09 -37.22 -20.72
N ILE A 7 3.61 -38.22 -19.99
CA ILE A 7 2.85 -38.03 -18.75
C ILE A 7 3.69 -37.32 -17.70
N VAL A 8 4.95 -37.72 -17.52
CA VAL A 8 5.86 -37.07 -16.57
C VAL A 8 6.10 -35.60 -16.93
N ILE A 9 6.30 -35.29 -18.20
CA ILE A 9 6.49 -33.90 -18.66
C ILE A 9 5.25 -33.05 -18.38
N ILE A 10 4.05 -33.57 -18.67
CA ILE A 10 2.79 -32.87 -18.40
C ILE A 10 2.61 -32.60 -16.90
N LEU A 11 2.91 -33.57 -16.04
CA LEU A 11 2.83 -33.40 -14.59
C LEU A 11 3.79 -32.31 -14.09
N ILE A 12 5.00 -32.26 -14.59
CA ILE A 12 5.99 -31.23 -14.23
C ILE A 12 5.49 -29.83 -14.65
N VAL A 13 4.95 -29.69 -15.84
CA VAL A 13 4.40 -28.40 -16.32
C VAL A 13 3.25 -27.94 -15.46
N ILE A 14 2.34 -28.84 -15.06
CA ILE A 14 1.21 -28.50 -14.19
C ILE A 14 1.71 -28.03 -12.82
N ILE A 15 2.68 -28.69 -12.22
CA ILE A 15 3.26 -28.30 -10.92
C ILE A 15 3.90 -26.91 -11.00
N ILE A 16 4.63 -26.62 -12.08
CA ILE A 16 5.26 -25.30 -12.28
C ILE A 16 4.18 -24.21 -12.41
N LEU A 17 3.12 -24.45 -13.17
CA LEU A 17 2.03 -23.50 -13.34
C LEU A 17 1.31 -23.20 -12.03
N ILE A 18 1.01 -24.22 -11.22
CA ILE A 18 0.40 -24.08 -9.91
C ILE A 18 1.32 -23.28 -8.98
N GLY A 19 2.61 -23.56 -8.97
CA GLY A 19 3.60 -22.83 -8.19
C GLY A 19 3.67 -21.35 -8.57
N MET A 20 3.65 -21.02 -9.85
CA MET A 20 3.65 -19.63 -10.34
C MET A 20 2.39 -18.89 -9.94
N ILE A 21 1.22 -19.48 -10.05
CA ILE A 21 -0.06 -18.90 -9.66
C ILE A 21 -0.06 -18.62 -8.15
N SER A 22 0.35 -19.58 -7.33
CA SER A 22 0.43 -19.43 -5.87
C SER A 22 1.39 -18.32 -5.47
N PHE A 23 2.56 -18.24 -6.11
CA PHE A 23 3.53 -17.17 -5.88
C PHE A 23 2.94 -15.80 -6.22
N THR A 24 2.26 -15.66 -7.35
CA THR A 24 1.62 -14.40 -7.76
C THR A 24 0.54 -13.97 -6.76
N LEU A 25 -0.30 -14.87 -6.29
CA LEU A 25 -1.32 -14.59 -5.29
C LEU A 25 -0.73 -14.16 -3.94
N LEU A 26 0.34 -14.80 -3.49
CA LEU A 26 1.01 -14.47 -2.22
C LEU A 26 1.70 -13.11 -2.25
N ASN A 27 2.16 -12.65 -3.41
CA ASN A 27 2.86 -11.38 -3.57
C ASN A 27 1.98 -10.27 -4.16
N SER A 28 0.70 -10.54 -4.43
CA SER A 28 -0.20 -9.52 -4.95
C SER A 28 -0.71 -8.60 -3.85
N TYR A 29 -0.88 -7.31 -4.21
CA TYR A 29 -1.46 -6.32 -3.32
C TYR A 29 -2.96 -6.24 -3.56
N LYS A 30 -3.73 -6.32 -2.48
CA LYS A 30 -5.18 -6.21 -2.55
C LYS A 30 -5.57 -4.76 -2.82
N GLU A 31 -6.34 -4.52 -3.87
CA GLU A 31 -6.87 -3.18 -4.15
C GLU A 31 -7.96 -2.82 -3.13
N VAL A 32 -7.82 -1.64 -2.53
CA VAL A 32 -8.70 -1.18 -1.46
C VAL A 32 -9.19 0.24 -1.73
N ASP A 33 -10.25 0.63 -1.05
CA ASP A 33 -10.92 1.91 -1.19
C ASP A 33 -10.82 2.78 0.08
N SER A 34 -11.55 3.90 0.10
CA SER A 34 -11.58 4.81 1.24
C SER A 34 -12.07 4.16 2.53
N ASN A 35 -13.00 3.22 2.46
CA ASN A 35 -13.51 2.53 3.64
C ASN A 35 -12.41 1.73 4.34
N TYR A 36 -11.57 1.08 3.57
CA TYR A 36 -10.42 0.37 4.11
C TYR A 36 -9.41 1.34 4.75
N VAL A 37 -9.15 2.48 4.11
CA VAL A 37 -8.21 3.47 4.62
C VAL A 37 -8.65 4.05 5.96
N PHE A 38 -9.97 4.16 6.21
CA PHE A 38 -10.51 4.58 7.49
C PHE A 38 -10.24 3.60 8.63
N ALA A 39 -10.28 2.31 8.35
CA ALA A 39 -10.10 1.26 9.35
C ALA A 39 -9.21 0.14 8.79
N PRO A 40 -7.93 0.42 8.57
CA PRO A 40 -7.04 -0.52 7.92
C PRO A 40 -6.65 -1.68 8.85
N LEU A 41 -6.37 -2.82 8.22
CA LEU A 41 -5.77 -3.95 8.90
C LEU A 41 -4.24 -3.81 8.84
N PRO A 42 -3.54 -3.84 9.98
CA PRO A 42 -2.09 -3.69 9.99
C PRO A 42 -1.39 -4.85 9.27
N ASN A 43 -0.31 -4.53 8.59
CA ASN A 43 0.57 -5.48 7.90
C ASN A 43 -0.06 -6.23 6.72
N GLU A 44 -1.28 -5.90 6.30
CA GLU A 44 -1.86 -6.46 5.08
C GLU A 44 -1.32 -5.70 3.86
N LYS A 45 -0.88 -6.43 2.84
CA LYS A 45 -0.38 -5.83 1.61
C LYS A 45 -1.55 -5.35 0.75
N VAL A 46 -1.61 -4.04 0.54
CA VAL A 46 -2.71 -3.37 -0.15
C VAL A 46 -2.22 -2.35 -1.16
N LYS A 47 -3.10 -2.01 -2.09
CA LYS A 47 -2.89 -1.01 -3.13
C LYS A 47 -4.08 -0.07 -3.17
N PHE A 48 -3.82 1.22 -3.26
CA PHE A 48 -4.87 2.21 -3.46
C PHE A 48 -4.38 3.39 -4.28
N SER A 49 -5.33 4.15 -4.82
CA SER A 49 -5.07 5.37 -5.58
C SER A 49 -5.70 6.56 -4.89
N GLY A 50 -5.05 7.70 -4.98
CA GLY A 50 -5.56 8.93 -4.43
C GLY A 50 -4.72 10.12 -4.85
N THR A 51 -5.10 11.30 -4.39
CA THR A 51 -4.37 12.54 -4.65
C THR A 51 -3.36 12.80 -3.55
N TYR A 52 -2.09 12.93 -3.91
CA TYR A 52 -1.05 13.29 -2.96
C TYR A 52 -1.13 14.78 -2.65
N LEU A 53 -1.41 15.12 -1.39
CA LEU A 53 -1.60 16.51 -0.95
C LEU A 53 -0.31 17.18 -0.48
N GLY A 54 0.79 16.45 -0.42
CA GLY A 54 2.09 16.98 -0.02
C GLY A 54 2.47 16.69 1.43
N PRO A 55 3.64 17.18 1.86
CA PRO A 55 4.15 16.94 3.21
C PRO A 55 3.54 17.93 4.20
N TYR A 56 2.57 17.49 4.97
CA TYR A 56 1.93 18.29 6.02
C TYR A 56 2.55 18.11 7.41
N GLY A 57 3.49 17.18 7.54
CA GLY A 57 4.04 16.78 8.84
C GLY A 57 4.84 17.86 9.58
N GLY A 58 5.24 18.94 8.92
CA GLY A 58 6.10 19.96 9.53
C GLY A 58 5.40 20.92 10.47
N ILE A 59 4.07 21.03 10.43
CA ILE A 59 3.31 22.04 11.19
C ILE A 59 3.15 21.66 12.66
N TYR A 60 3.09 20.36 12.97
CA TYR A 60 2.88 19.87 14.35
C TYR A 60 4.02 19.01 14.90
N ASN A 61 5.16 19.00 14.26
CA ASN A 61 6.40 18.35 14.74
C ASN A 61 6.33 16.84 14.97
N ILE A 62 5.39 16.14 14.34
CA ILE A 62 5.21 14.74 14.67
C ILE A 62 6.06 13.84 13.78
N ASN A 63 6.21 14.16 12.51
CA ASN A 63 7.16 13.50 11.63
C ASN A 63 7.40 14.36 10.39
N LYS A 64 8.64 14.77 10.19
CA LYS A 64 9.03 15.62 9.04
C LYS A 64 8.87 14.91 7.69
N ASP A 65 8.84 13.58 7.72
CA ASP A 65 8.79 12.75 6.51
C ASP A 65 7.38 12.23 6.21
N SER A 66 6.37 12.77 6.87
CA SER A 66 4.98 12.38 6.66
C SER A 66 4.28 13.29 5.66
N GLY A 67 3.44 12.67 4.84
CA GLY A 67 2.56 13.35 3.89
C GLY A 67 1.19 12.71 3.90
N VAL A 68 0.32 13.17 3.02
CA VAL A 68 -1.08 12.71 2.98
C VAL A 68 -1.49 12.37 1.56
N ILE A 69 -2.14 11.23 1.40
CA ILE A 69 -2.86 10.88 0.19
C ILE A 69 -4.35 10.89 0.51
N GLN A 70 -5.12 11.68 -0.23
CA GLN A 70 -6.57 11.70 -0.13
C GLN A 70 -7.17 10.58 -1.00
N VAL A 71 -7.86 9.66 -0.35
CA VAL A 71 -8.52 8.52 -0.99
C VAL A 71 -10.02 8.67 -0.76
N GLY A 72 -10.74 9.24 -1.73
CA GLY A 72 -12.15 9.58 -1.53
C GLY A 72 -12.33 10.52 -0.33
N ASN A 73 -13.10 10.11 0.66
CA ASN A 73 -13.33 10.87 1.89
C ASN A 73 -12.34 10.56 3.01
N ALA A 74 -11.39 9.68 2.76
CA ALA A 74 -10.38 9.29 3.74
C ALA A 74 -9.03 9.91 3.41
N TYR A 75 -8.18 10.02 4.42
CA TYR A 75 -6.82 10.51 4.28
C TYR A 75 -5.86 9.46 4.83
N ALA A 76 -4.92 9.05 4.00
CA ALA A 76 -3.86 8.14 4.40
C ALA A 76 -2.60 8.92 4.73
N ILE A 77 -2.03 8.70 5.90
CA ILE A 77 -0.74 9.27 6.27
C ILE A 77 0.35 8.36 5.72
N VAL A 78 1.26 8.91 4.94
CA VAL A 78 2.27 8.16 4.21
C VAL A 78 3.66 8.74 4.44
N ASN A 79 4.70 7.92 4.21
CA ASN A 79 6.06 8.41 4.10
C ASN A 79 6.24 9.16 2.76
N THR A 80 7.02 10.23 2.75
CA THR A 80 7.14 11.11 1.58
C THR A 80 8.32 10.82 0.67
N ASP A 81 9.22 9.94 1.06
CA ASP A 81 10.47 9.69 0.34
C ASP A 81 10.28 9.26 -1.11
N LYS A 82 9.23 8.51 -1.42
CA LYS A 82 8.92 8.06 -2.78
C LYS A 82 7.94 8.94 -3.54
N LEU A 83 7.48 10.03 -2.93
CA LEU A 83 6.46 10.91 -3.49
C LEU A 83 6.97 12.32 -3.82
N GLN A 84 8.26 12.54 -3.74
CA GLN A 84 8.85 13.86 -4.02
C GLN A 84 8.53 14.33 -5.43
N GLY A 85 8.05 15.56 -5.54
CA GLY A 85 7.67 16.15 -6.82
C GLY A 85 6.31 15.73 -7.35
N LEU A 86 5.54 14.95 -6.60
CA LEU A 86 4.24 14.44 -7.03
C LEU A 86 3.05 15.16 -6.37
N GLU A 87 3.29 16.25 -5.67
CA GLU A 87 2.24 17.03 -4.99
C GLU A 87 1.13 17.44 -5.96
N GLY A 88 -0.11 17.22 -5.57
CA GLY A 88 -1.30 17.52 -6.37
C GLY A 88 -1.62 16.48 -7.44
N GLN A 89 -0.80 15.48 -7.63
CA GLN A 89 -1.01 14.43 -8.63
C GLN A 89 -1.77 13.24 -8.04
N THR A 90 -2.49 12.55 -8.91
CA THR A 90 -3.07 11.25 -8.57
C THR A 90 -1.97 10.19 -8.62
N VAL A 91 -1.80 9.47 -7.54
CA VAL A 91 -0.80 8.42 -7.40
C VAL A 91 -1.46 7.09 -7.04
N THR A 92 -0.85 6.01 -7.47
CA THR A 92 -1.21 4.66 -7.04
C THR A 92 -0.05 4.08 -6.26
N VAL A 93 -0.31 3.63 -5.04
CA VAL A 93 0.73 3.15 -4.14
C VAL A 93 0.44 1.74 -3.66
N GLU A 94 1.49 0.98 -3.45
CA GLU A 94 1.45 -0.37 -2.90
C GLU A 94 2.27 -0.40 -1.62
N GLY A 95 1.75 -1.05 -0.59
CA GLY A 95 2.41 -1.15 0.69
C GLY A 95 1.51 -1.75 1.76
N TYR A 96 1.70 -1.31 3.00
CA TYR A 96 0.95 -1.81 4.14
C TYR A 96 0.82 -0.74 5.22
N PHE A 97 -0.27 -0.79 5.98
CA PHE A 97 -0.44 0.06 7.16
C PHE A 97 0.32 -0.54 8.34
N VAL A 98 0.96 0.32 9.11
CA VAL A 98 1.66 -0.08 10.34
C VAL A 98 0.85 0.36 11.54
N ASN A 99 0.66 -0.56 12.49
CA ASN A 99 0.03 -0.24 13.77
C ASN A 99 1.09 0.35 14.70
N ASP A 100 1.33 1.64 14.54
CA ASP A 100 2.25 2.36 15.41
C ASP A 100 1.47 2.97 16.56
N LYS A 101 1.47 2.29 17.70
CA LYS A 101 0.77 2.75 18.90
C LYS A 101 1.48 3.89 19.63
N VAL A 102 2.75 4.12 19.34
CA VAL A 102 3.59 5.03 20.10
C VAL A 102 3.70 6.39 19.42
N GLU A 103 3.73 6.40 18.09
CA GLU A 103 3.88 7.63 17.32
C GLU A 103 2.78 7.72 16.27
N LYS A 104 1.59 8.03 16.74
CA LYS A 104 0.51 8.34 15.81
C LYS A 104 0.88 9.60 15.06
N SER A 105 1.18 9.46 13.79
CA SER A 105 1.36 10.60 12.92
C SER A 105 0.06 11.40 12.92
N THR A 106 0.12 12.62 13.41
CA THR A 106 -1.02 13.53 13.39
C THR A 106 -0.75 14.59 12.35
N VAL A 107 -1.63 14.72 11.39
CA VAL A 107 -1.55 15.71 10.32
C VAL A 107 -2.81 16.55 10.36
N GLN A 108 -2.66 17.85 10.22
CA GLN A 108 -3.79 18.77 10.11
C GLN A 108 -4.06 19.10 8.65
N ILE A 109 -5.31 18.89 8.22
CA ILE A 109 -5.80 19.25 6.88
C ILE A 109 -7.10 20.02 7.07
N ASP A 110 -7.19 21.23 6.50
CA ASP A 110 -8.40 22.06 6.54
C ASP A 110 -9.00 22.22 7.96
N ASN A 111 -8.15 22.47 8.95
CA ASN A 111 -8.52 22.57 10.37
C ASN A 111 -9.08 21.28 10.99
N LYS A 112 -8.90 20.15 10.33
CA LYS A 112 -9.24 18.83 10.88
C LYS A 112 -7.98 18.09 11.25
N PHE A 113 -7.97 17.50 12.44
CA PHE A 113 -6.88 16.63 12.85
C PHE A 113 -7.17 15.21 12.38
N MET A 114 -6.18 14.60 11.75
CA MET A 114 -6.20 13.19 11.46
C MET A 114 -5.14 12.49 12.27
N SER A 115 -5.58 11.57 13.09
CA SER A 115 -4.68 10.61 13.74
C SER A 115 -5.03 9.23 13.22
N GLY A 116 -4.05 8.49 12.75
CA GLY A 116 -4.30 7.16 12.21
C GLY A 116 -3.02 6.38 12.03
N GLU A 117 -3.18 5.16 11.60
CA GLU A 117 -2.05 4.30 11.27
C GLU A 117 -1.35 4.85 10.03
N SER A 118 -0.02 4.83 10.06
CA SER A 118 0.79 5.27 8.91
C SER A 118 0.84 4.17 7.86
N PHE A 119 0.74 4.57 6.60
CA PHE A 119 0.92 3.68 5.47
C PHE A 119 2.37 3.71 5.01
N CYS A 120 3.00 2.56 4.98
CA CYS A 120 4.37 2.41 4.50
C CYS A 120 4.34 2.09 3.01
N ILE A 121 4.78 3.03 2.17
CA ILE A 121 4.82 2.84 0.72
C ILE A 121 6.02 1.99 0.36
N GLU A 122 5.77 0.86 -0.29
CA GLU A 122 6.82 0.01 -0.85
C GLU A 122 7.08 0.35 -2.33
N LYS A 123 6.03 0.75 -3.05
CA LYS A 123 6.13 1.05 -4.48
C LYS A 123 5.11 2.09 -4.90
N VAL A 124 5.51 3.01 -5.77
CA VAL A 124 4.64 3.95 -6.47
C VAL A 124 4.52 3.49 -7.93
N LEU A 125 3.31 3.33 -8.40
CA LEU A 125 3.06 2.86 -9.77
C LEU A 125 2.98 4.00 -10.78
#